data_8d8c36f74cf18870dadcbaeeddf20e57
#
_entry.id   8d8c36f74cf18870dadcbaeeddf20e57
#
_cell.length_a   1.000
_cell.length_b   1.000
_cell.length_c   1.000
_cell.angle_alpha   90.00
_cell.angle_beta   90.00
_cell.angle_gamma   90.00
#
_symmetry.space_group_name_H-M   'P 1'
#
loop_
_entity.id
_entity.type
_entity.pdbx_description
1 polymer ?
#
loop_
_entity_poly.entity_id
_entity_poly.type
_entity_poly.pdbx_seq_one_letter_code
_entity_poly.pdbx_strand_id
1 'polypeptide(L)'
;MGNIIIYVSSRNNYDMLEGEVLKNLKCEGFEFINVDDKSCDEEIAKGKAICKKHGITFLENKSRGVQMATQTLIDWINENRPDCKWIICFQHDHYPVSKDFFKTISERVGSGELDNFGVIGFNVLDRGNYTGDAYNKFNQGEKPLGMIGMCHLSIHNRTARWLCPSQQNTLLQLDIWNKPFIVEFPMWASVGINVTKWNEVIKPTTEYHFHLWLPDIAMQFNYNNYGCLILPDLYTLNDQQLKVKYGIDQSSAPGARRGNDYHFGEYSNFDAWQERWGWYYEDIVEGLEQVKDNYKNTLIWDYYHHDISKGPLKSYETICTNRR
;
A
#
# COMPACT_ATOMS: atom_id res chain seq x y z
N MET A 1 21.16 4.34 -8.45
CA MET A 1 19.78 4.12 -8.93
C MET A 1 19.37 2.63 -8.99
N GLY A 2 20.28 1.66 -8.87
CA GLY A 2 19.98 0.22 -8.94
C GLY A 2 19.19 -0.40 -7.79
N ASN A 3 18.98 0.34 -6.70
CA ASN A 3 18.45 -0.23 -5.46
C ASN A 3 16.91 -0.20 -5.36
N ILE A 4 16.21 0.32 -6.37
CA ILE A 4 14.75 0.47 -6.38
C ILE A 4 14.19 0.00 -7.72
N ILE A 5 13.14 -0.81 -7.66
CA ILE A 5 12.34 -1.23 -8.81
C ILE A 5 10.93 -0.69 -8.67
N ILE A 6 10.38 -0.12 -9.74
CA ILE A 6 8.96 0.27 -9.80
C ILE A 6 8.17 -0.93 -10.29
N TYR A 7 7.08 -1.22 -9.61
CA TYR A 7 6.29 -2.40 -9.83
C TYR A 7 4.80 -2.08 -9.96
N VAL A 8 4.15 -2.69 -10.93
CA VAL A 8 2.69 -2.69 -11.04
C VAL A 8 2.17 -4.12 -11.07
N SER A 9 1.24 -4.43 -10.17
CA SER A 9 0.40 -5.62 -10.28
C SER A 9 -0.79 -5.29 -11.17
N SER A 10 -0.90 -5.97 -12.29
CA SER A 10 -1.95 -5.74 -13.28
C SER A 10 -2.85 -6.96 -13.42
N ARG A 11 -4.14 -6.70 -13.57
CA ARG A 11 -5.10 -7.74 -13.92
C ARG A 11 -6.11 -7.19 -14.91
N ASN A 12 -6.07 -7.69 -16.14
CA ASN A 12 -6.83 -7.16 -17.25
C ASN A 12 -6.56 -5.66 -17.49
N ASN A 13 -7.31 -5.00 -18.37
CA ASN A 13 -7.26 -3.55 -18.57
C ASN A 13 -5.89 -2.97 -18.98
N TYR A 14 -5.13 -3.70 -19.80
CA TYR A 14 -3.82 -3.28 -20.27
C TYR A 14 -3.86 -2.01 -21.14
N ASP A 15 -5.00 -1.69 -21.75
CA ASP A 15 -5.19 -0.40 -22.45
C ASP A 15 -5.08 0.80 -21.49
N MET A 16 -5.58 0.66 -20.26
CA MET A 16 -5.43 1.68 -19.23
C MET A 16 -3.97 1.79 -18.77
N LEU A 17 -3.30 0.65 -18.56
CA LEU A 17 -1.88 0.63 -18.23
C LEU A 17 -1.08 1.41 -19.28
N GLU A 18 -1.23 1.11 -20.56
CA GLU A 18 -0.50 1.78 -21.62
C GLU A 18 -0.91 3.26 -21.77
N GLY A 19 -2.20 3.52 -21.75
CA GLY A 19 -2.76 4.84 -22.05
C GLY A 19 -2.42 5.91 -21.01
N GLU A 20 -2.43 5.56 -19.73
CA GLU A 20 -2.30 6.55 -18.66
C GLU A 20 -1.23 6.20 -17.60
N VAL A 21 -1.21 4.95 -17.13
CA VAL A 21 -0.39 4.61 -15.98
C VAL A 21 1.10 4.69 -16.31
N LEU A 22 1.51 4.16 -17.45
CA LEU A 22 2.91 4.20 -17.88
C LEU A 22 3.45 5.63 -18.08
N LYS A 23 2.60 6.58 -18.47
CA LYS A 23 3.00 7.99 -18.62
C LYS A 23 3.43 8.61 -17.30
N ASN A 24 2.82 8.17 -16.20
CA ASN A 24 3.02 8.72 -14.87
C ASN A 24 4.02 7.91 -14.04
N LEU A 25 4.21 6.62 -14.35
CA LEU A 25 5.12 5.74 -13.61
C LEU A 25 6.48 5.57 -14.26
N LYS A 26 6.56 5.62 -15.60
CA LYS A 26 7.83 5.44 -16.28
C LYS A 26 8.69 6.67 -16.10
N CYS A 27 9.74 6.54 -15.30
CA CYS A 27 10.70 7.60 -15.11
C CYS A 27 12.12 7.13 -15.44
N GLU A 28 12.93 8.07 -15.94
CA GLU A 28 14.30 7.78 -16.36
C GLU A 28 15.16 7.31 -15.17
N GLY A 29 15.93 6.27 -15.39
CA GLY A 29 16.86 5.73 -14.40
C GLY A 29 16.27 4.71 -13.43
N PHE A 30 14.97 4.36 -13.57
CA PHE A 30 14.36 3.28 -12.80
C PHE A 30 13.93 2.12 -13.68
N GLU A 31 14.10 0.92 -13.17
CA GLU A 31 13.57 -0.29 -13.80
C GLU A 31 12.09 -0.43 -13.46
N PHE A 32 11.31 -0.77 -14.47
CA PHE A 32 9.87 -0.96 -14.33
C PHE A 32 9.51 -2.40 -14.66
N ILE A 33 8.75 -3.05 -13.75
CA ILE A 33 8.31 -4.44 -13.91
C ILE A 33 6.79 -4.48 -13.74
N ASN A 34 6.12 -5.17 -14.66
CA ASN A 34 4.72 -5.50 -14.57
C ASN A 34 4.54 -6.98 -14.22
N VAL A 35 3.76 -7.28 -13.21
CA VAL A 35 3.36 -8.66 -12.90
C VAL A 35 1.87 -8.81 -13.20
N ASP A 36 1.55 -9.71 -14.12
CA ASP A 36 0.19 -10.07 -14.45
C ASP A 36 -0.40 -10.99 -13.38
N ASP A 37 -1.50 -10.59 -12.77
CA ASP A 37 -2.19 -11.35 -11.73
C ASP A 37 -3.33 -12.21 -12.29
N LYS A 38 -2.98 -13.12 -13.18
CA LYS A 38 -3.94 -14.08 -13.79
C LYS A 38 -5.05 -13.38 -14.57
N SER A 39 -4.67 -12.54 -15.51
CA SER A 39 -5.57 -12.00 -16.53
C SER A 39 -6.11 -13.10 -17.46
N CYS A 40 -7.10 -12.79 -18.27
CA CYS A 40 -7.49 -13.69 -19.37
C CYS A 40 -6.41 -13.72 -20.46
N ASP A 41 -6.39 -14.78 -21.28
CA ASP A 41 -5.32 -15.00 -22.27
C ASP A 41 -5.17 -13.83 -23.25
N GLU A 42 -6.27 -13.21 -23.67
CA GLU A 42 -6.25 -12.03 -24.55
C GLU A 42 -5.52 -10.87 -23.90
N GLU A 43 -5.83 -10.57 -22.65
CA GLU A 43 -5.20 -9.49 -21.89
C GLU A 43 -3.73 -9.79 -21.55
N ILE A 44 -3.38 -11.06 -21.28
CA ILE A 44 -1.98 -11.48 -21.11
C ILE A 44 -1.20 -11.22 -22.40
N ALA A 45 -1.74 -11.61 -23.56
CA ALA A 45 -1.09 -11.37 -24.85
C ALA A 45 -0.89 -9.87 -25.11
N LYS A 46 -1.92 -9.05 -24.82
CA LYS A 46 -1.85 -7.59 -24.92
C LYS A 46 -0.81 -7.01 -23.96
N GLY A 47 -0.80 -7.45 -22.70
CA GLY A 47 0.17 -7.00 -21.68
C GLY A 47 1.62 -7.30 -22.09
N LYS A 48 1.89 -8.50 -22.61
CA LYS A 48 3.21 -8.86 -23.15
C LYS A 48 3.64 -7.96 -24.29
N ALA A 49 2.72 -7.66 -25.22
CA ALA A 49 3.00 -6.77 -26.36
C ALA A 49 3.31 -5.34 -25.90
N ILE A 50 2.53 -4.80 -24.98
CA ILE A 50 2.72 -3.46 -24.40
C ILE A 50 4.04 -3.39 -23.63
N CYS A 51 4.31 -4.34 -22.76
CA CYS A 51 5.56 -4.36 -21.99
C CYS A 51 6.78 -4.44 -22.90
N LYS A 52 6.74 -5.29 -23.93
CA LYS A 52 7.80 -5.39 -24.95
C LYS A 52 8.01 -4.05 -25.68
N LYS A 53 6.93 -3.39 -26.10
CA LYS A 53 6.97 -2.08 -26.78
C LYS A 53 7.63 -1.01 -25.93
N HIS A 54 7.40 -1.04 -24.63
CA HIS A 54 7.90 -0.03 -23.70
C HIS A 54 9.19 -0.43 -22.96
N GLY A 55 9.78 -1.59 -23.26
CA GLY A 55 11.00 -2.08 -22.61
C GLY A 55 10.79 -2.40 -21.13
N ILE A 56 9.61 -2.91 -20.78
CA ILE A 56 9.19 -3.28 -19.42
C ILE A 56 9.30 -4.80 -19.29
N THR A 57 9.83 -5.27 -18.17
CA THR A 57 9.81 -6.70 -17.84
C THR A 57 8.39 -7.14 -17.50
N PHE A 58 7.90 -8.16 -18.18
CA PHE A 58 6.59 -8.77 -17.94
C PHE A 58 6.76 -10.11 -17.24
N LEU A 59 6.13 -10.25 -16.08
CA LEU A 59 6.08 -11.49 -15.32
C LEU A 59 4.65 -11.98 -15.20
N GLU A 60 4.46 -13.29 -15.19
CA GLU A 60 3.17 -13.92 -14.91
C GLU A 60 3.15 -14.42 -13.46
N ASN A 61 2.14 -14.02 -12.69
CA ASN A 61 1.99 -14.48 -11.33
C ASN A 61 1.78 -16.01 -11.30
N LYS A 62 2.49 -16.69 -10.42
CA LYS A 62 2.36 -18.15 -10.24
C LYS A 62 0.99 -18.52 -9.68
N SER A 63 0.47 -17.71 -8.77
CA SER A 63 -0.84 -17.86 -8.12
C SER A 63 -1.57 -16.52 -8.09
N ARG A 64 -2.90 -16.53 -8.05
CA ARG A 64 -3.71 -15.31 -7.98
C ARG A 64 -3.48 -14.53 -6.68
N GLY A 65 -3.57 -13.22 -6.77
CA GLY A 65 -3.53 -12.28 -5.63
C GLY A 65 -2.28 -11.41 -5.59
N VAL A 66 -2.46 -10.18 -5.12
CA VAL A 66 -1.40 -9.16 -5.10
C VAL A 66 -0.21 -9.58 -4.25
N GLN A 67 -0.43 -10.29 -3.15
CA GLN A 67 0.65 -10.80 -2.30
C GLN A 67 1.51 -11.81 -3.05
N MET A 68 0.89 -12.71 -3.81
CA MET A 68 1.60 -13.71 -4.62
C MET A 68 2.26 -13.08 -5.85
N ALA A 69 1.65 -12.04 -6.43
CA ALA A 69 2.29 -11.25 -7.49
C ALA A 69 3.55 -10.56 -6.96
N THR A 70 3.49 -10.01 -5.76
CA THR A 70 4.67 -9.44 -5.09
C THR A 70 5.73 -10.51 -4.82
N GLN A 71 5.36 -11.71 -4.36
CA GLN A 71 6.31 -12.81 -4.19
C GLN A 71 6.95 -13.23 -5.52
N THR A 72 6.17 -13.31 -6.60
CA THR A 72 6.69 -13.61 -7.93
C THR A 72 7.75 -12.60 -8.38
N LEU A 73 7.51 -11.32 -8.10
CA LEU A 73 8.50 -10.26 -8.34
C LEU A 73 9.75 -10.43 -7.47
N ILE A 74 9.58 -10.67 -6.17
CA ILE A 74 10.71 -10.83 -5.22
C ILE A 74 11.58 -12.03 -5.63
N ASP A 75 10.97 -13.15 -6.02
CA ASP A 75 11.71 -14.32 -6.55
C ASP A 75 12.57 -13.90 -7.75
N TRP A 76 11.96 -13.18 -8.70
CA TRP A 76 12.68 -12.69 -9.88
C TRP A 76 13.82 -11.72 -9.51
N ILE A 77 13.58 -10.81 -8.54
CA ILE A 77 14.59 -9.87 -8.04
C ILE A 77 15.77 -10.62 -7.43
N ASN A 78 15.52 -11.61 -6.61
CA ASN A 78 16.57 -12.40 -5.96
C ASN A 78 17.49 -13.08 -6.98
N GLU A 79 16.94 -13.48 -8.13
CA GLU A 79 17.70 -14.12 -9.20
C GLU A 79 18.42 -13.12 -10.13
N ASN A 80 17.79 -11.99 -10.43
CA ASN A 80 18.22 -11.10 -11.50
C ASN A 80 18.76 -9.74 -11.00
N ARG A 81 18.36 -9.29 -9.82
CA ARG A 81 18.68 -7.96 -9.26
C ARG A 81 18.94 -8.04 -7.75
N PRO A 82 19.94 -8.82 -7.31
CA PRO A 82 20.22 -9.01 -5.88
C PRO A 82 20.63 -7.71 -5.14
N ASP A 83 20.94 -6.65 -5.87
CA ASP A 83 21.24 -5.31 -5.35
C ASP A 83 19.98 -4.49 -5.05
N CYS A 84 18.79 -4.93 -5.48
CA CYS A 84 17.53 -4.23 -5.24
C CYS A 84 17.14 -4.30 -3.76
N LYS A 85 16.97 -3.15 -3.13
CA LYS A 85 16.57 -3.04 -1.71
C LYS A 85 15.09 -2.79 -1.52
N TRP A 86 14.47 -2.07 -2.46
CA TRP A 86 13.10 -1.64 -2.37
C TRP A 86 12.34 -1.85 -3.67
N ILE A 87 11.09 -2.25 -3.56
CA ILE A 87 10.12 -2.16 -4.64
C ILE A 87 9.08 -1.10 -4.30
N ILE A 88 8.68 -0.30 -5.28
CA ILE A 88 7.59 0.66 -5.13
C ILE A 88 6.42 0.12 -5.93
N CYS A 89 5.42 -0.36 -5.21
CA CYS A 89 4.24 -1.01 -5.75
C CYS A 89 3.14 0.01 -6.03
N PHE A 90 2.58 -0.05 -7.23
CA PHE A 90 1.37 0.66 -7.61
C PHE A 90 0.32 -0.33 -8.13
N GLN A 91 -0.93 0.03 -7.98
CA GLN A 91 -2.02 -0.60 -8.73
C GLN A 91 -2.15 0.11 -10.09
N HIS A 92 -2.81 -0.53 -11.05
CA HIS A 92 -2.91 0.00 -12.41
C HIS A 92 -3.79 1.27 -12.57
N ASP A 93 -4.37 1.77 -11.49
CA ASP A 93 -5.10 3.04 -11.41
C ASP A 93 -4.46 4.05 -10.44
N HIS A 94 -3.23 3.76 -9.99
CA HIS A 94 -2.48 4.59 -9.05
C HIS A 94 -1.14 5.02 -9.63
N TYR A 95 -0.77 6.26 -9.37
CA TYR A 95 0.51 6.81 -9.80
C TYR A 95 0.95 8.00 -8.93
N PRO A 96 2.25 8.35 -8.91
CA PRO A 96 2.75 9.49 -8.16
C PRO A 96 2.33 10.80 -8.79
N VAL A 97 2.07 11.81 -7.96
CA VAL A 97 1.75 13.19 -8.37
C VAL A 97 2.72 14.22 -7.80
N SER A 98 3.52 13.88 -6.79
CA SER A 98 4.62 14.73 -6.33
C SER A 98 5.71 14.81 -7.39
N LYS A 99 6.19 16.03 -7.68
CA LYS A 99 7.15 16.31 -8.76
C LYS A 99 8.44 15.47 -8.68
N ASP A 100 9.00 15.33 -7.50
CA ASP A 100 10.30 14.65 -7.28
C ASP A 100 10.13 13.32 -6.54
N PHE A 101 8.98 12.65 -6.71
CA PHE A 101 8.58 11.47 -5.96
C PHE A 101 9.68 10.38 -5.92
N PHE A 102 10.09 9.90 -7.08
CA PHE A 102 11.08 8.82 -7.15
C PHE A 102 12.49 9.27 -6.73
N LYS A 103 12.85 10.51 -7.01
CA LYS A 103 14.12 11.10 -6.57
C LYS A 103 14.18 11.12 -5.04
N THR A 104 13.14 11.64 -4.39
CA THR A 104 13.06 11.72 -2.92
C THR A 104 13.14 10.34 -2.27
N ILE A 105 12.42 9.34 -2.81
CA ILE A 105 12.53 7.97 -2.31
C ILE A 105 13.95 7.44 -2.47
N SER A 106 14.57 7.67 -3.63
CA SER A 106 15.94 7.21 -3.91
C SER A 106 16.97 7.80 -2.93
N GLU A 107 16.81 9.08 -2.61
CA GLU A 107 17.66 9.78 -1.63
C GLU A 107 17.49 9.18 -0.23
N ARG A 108 16.25 8.94 0.22
CA ARG A 108 15.96 8.32 1.53
C ARG A 108 16.43 6.87 1.63
N VAL A 109 16.29 6.09 0.56
CA VAL A 109 16.86 4.74 0.48
C VAL A 109 18.38 4.79 0.51
N GLY A 110 18.98 5.72 -0.24
CA GLY A 110 20.44 5.90 -0.29
C GLY A 110 21.06 6.36 1.03
N SER A 111 20.33 7.13 1.83
CA SER A 111 20.78 7.59 3.15
C SER A 111 20.65 6.53 4.25
N GLY A 112 19.92 5.44 4.01
CA GLY A 112 19.61 4.43 5.03
C GLY A 112 18.47 4.81 5.99
N GLU A 113 17.80 5.94 5.78
CA GLU A 113 16.67 6.40 6.61
C GLU A 113 15.57 5.34 6.73
N LEU A 114 15.38 4.55 5.67
CA LEU A 114 14.31 3.57 5.56
C LEU A 114 14.71 2.14 5.96
N ASP A 115 15.96 1.88 6.28
CA ASP A 115 16.50 0.52 6.45
C ASP A 115 15.83 -0.29 7.57
N ASN A 116 15.26 0.40 8.57
CA ASN A 116 14.57 -0.23 9.70
C ASN A 116 13.07 -0.52 9.44
N PHE A 117 12.55 -0.15 8.27
CA PHE A 117 11.14 -0.31 7.97
C PHE A 117 10.91 -1.40 6.92
N GLY A 118 9.83 -2.17 7.09
CA GLY A 118 9.41 -3.20 6.13
C GLY A 118 8.54 -2.62 5.01
N VAL A 119 7.72 -1.62 5.34
CA VAL A 119 6.79 -0.96 4.41
C VAL A 119 6.88 0.55 4.57
N ILE A 120 6.83 1.26 3.44
CA ILE A 120 6.58 2.69 3.41
C ILE A 120 5.26 2.97 2.68
N GLY A 121 4.46 3.85 3.24
CA GLY A 121 3.22 4.34 2.65
C GLY A 121 3.35 5.80 2.24
N PHE A 122 2.41 6.25 1.44
CA PHE A 122 2.35 7.58 0.88
C PHE A 122 1.04 8.28 1.22
N ASN A 123 0.97 9.56 0.95
CA ASN A 123 -0.25 10.34 1.07
C ASN A 123 -1.09 10.13 -0.20
N VAL A 124 -2.11 9.29 -0.14
CA VAL A 124 -2.91 8.90 -1.30
C VAL A 124 -4.07 9.86 -1.48
N LEU A 125 -4.02 10.65 -2.53
CA LEU A 125 -5.15 11.45 -2.99
C LEU A 125 -6.11 10.58 -3.80
N ASP A 126 -7.37 10.98 -3.85
CA ASP A 126 -8.39 10.32 -4.65
C ASP A 126 -9.08 11.34 -5.57
N ARG A 127 -9.18 11.02 -6.84
CA ARG A 127 -9.93 11.81 -7.81
C ARG A 127 -11.29 11.16 -8.05
N GLY A 128 -12.10 11.16 -7.02
CA GLY A 128 -13.43 10.54 -7.05
C GLY A 128 -14.21 10.92 -5.79
N ASN A 129 -14.24 10.04 -4.80
CA ASN A 129 -15.20 10.15 -3.71
C ASN A 129 -14.61 10.10 -2.29
N TYR A 130 -13.35 9.65 -2.11
CA TYR A 130 -12.88 9.32 -0.75
C TYR A 130 -12.14 10.46 -0.04
N THR A 131 -11.41 11.30 -0.76
CA THR A 131 -10.63 12.40 -0.17
C THR A 131 -11.27 13.77 -0.36
N GLY A 132 -12.52 13.82 -0.81
CA GLY A 132 -13.23 15.07 -1.05
C GLY A 132 -12.47 15.98 -2.01
N ASP A 133 -12.17 17.21 -1.57
CA ASP A 133 -11.50 18.24 -2.38
C ASP A 133 -9.94 18.19 -2.33
N ALA A 134 -9.37 17.17 -1.69
CA ALA A 134 -7.92 17.13 -1.45
C ALA A 134 -7.10 17.16 -2.76
N TYR A 135 -7.53 16.48 -3.82
CA TYR A 135 -6.84 16.51 -5.10
C TYR A 135 -6.83 17.92 -5.74
N ASN A 136 -7.95 18.64 -5.67
CA ASN A 136 -8.02 20.00 -6.18
C ASN A 136 -7.14 20.95 -5.38
N LYS A 137 -7.13 20.85 -4.06
CA LYS A 137 -6.25 21.62 -3.17
C LYS A 137 -4.78 21.36 -3.48
N PHE A 138 -4.41 20.10 -3.68
CA PHE A 138 -3.05 19.75 -4.09
C PHE A 138 -2.65 20.44 -5.41
N ASN A 139 -3.54 20.45 -6.41
CA ASN A 139 -3.29 21.13 -7.68
C ASN A 139 -3.20 22.66 -7.54
N GLN A 140 -3.74 23.22 -6.46
CA GLN A 140 -3.62 24.65 -6.11
C GLN A 140 -2.35 24.95 -5.30
N GLY A 141 -1.51 23.95 -5.07
CA GLY A 141 -0.25 24.08 -4.33
C GLY A 141 -0.38 23.92 -2.82
N GLU A 142 -1.55 23.50 -2.34
CA GLU A 142 -1.73 23.15 -0.93
C GLU A 142 -1.13 21.75 -0.63
N LYS A 143 -0.96 21.46 0.65
CA LYS A 143 -0.53 20.14 1.14
C LYS A 143 -1.69 19.46 1.87
N PRO A 144 -2.71 18.96 1.15
CA PRO A 144 -3.86 18.33 1.76
C PRO A 144 -3.50 16.97 2.33
N LEU A 145 -4.32 16.51 3.25
CA LEU A 145 -4.28 15.13 3.67
C LEU A 145 -5.14 14.26 2.76
N GLY A 146 -4.55 13.20 2.26
CA GLY A 146 -5.24 12.10 1.58
C GLY A 146 -5.49 10.91 2.52
N MET A 147 -5.65 9.74 1.94
CA MET A 147 -5.73 8.48 2.68
C MET A 147 -4.32 8.02 3.03
N ILE A 148 -4.07 7.70 4.27
CA ILE A 148 -2.74 7.29 4.75
C ILE A 148 -2.70 5.86 5.31
N GLY A 149 -3.83 5.28 5.63
CA GLY A 149 -3.91 3.91 6.12
C GLY A 149 -4.54 3.79 7.50
N MET A 150 -4.28 2.68 8.15
CA MET A 150 -4.76 2.37 9.49
C MET A 150 -3.71 2.64 10.54
N CYS A 151 -4.11 3.29 11.60
CA CYS A 151 -3.22 3.68 12.68
C CYS A 151 -3.57 3.04 14.02
N HIS A 152 -4.49 2.06 14.06
CA HIS A 152 -4.90 1.59 15.36
C HIS A 152 -5.45 0.18 15.38
N LEU A 153 -4.76 -0.68 16.12
CA LEU A 153 -5.34 -1.90 16.66
C LEU A 153 -5.99 -1.58 18.00
N SER A 154 -7.29 -1.85 18.14
CA SER A 154 -7.91 -1.84 19.46
C SER A 154 -7.38 -3.01 20.27
N ILE A 155 -6.48 -2.74 21.21
CA ILE A 155 -5.89 -3.76 22.08
C ILE A 155 -6.97 -4.51 22.86
N HIS A 156 -8.01 -3.80 23.27
CA HIS A 156 -9.07 -4.38 24.09
C HIS A 156 -10.01 -5.28 23.30
N ASN A 157 -10.33 -4.91 22.07
CA ASN A 157 -11.33 -5.61 21.26
C ASN A 157 -10.73 -6.42 20.11
N ARG A 158 -9.41 -6.34 19.91
CA ARG A 158 -8.69 -6.98 18.80
C ARG A 158 -9.27 -6.62 17.42
N THR A 159 -9.66 -5.38 17.25
CA THR A 159 -10.21 -4.84 16.01
C THR A 159 -9.25 -3.83 15.40
N ALA A 160 -9.14 -3.85 14.09
CA ALA A 160 -8.41 -2.83 13.34
C ALA A 160 -9.35 -1.68 12.97
N ARG A 161 -8.82 -0.46 12.90
CA ARG A 161 -9.60 0.73 12.55
C ARG A 161 -8.90 1.55 11.49
N TRP A 162 -9.68 1.99 10.52
CA TRP A 162 -9.19 2.85 9.46
C TRP A 162 -9.15 4.31 9.88
N LEU A 163 -8.07 4.99 9.52
CA LEU A 163 -8.05 6.44 9.46
C LEU A 163 -8.54 6.89 8.09
N CYS A 164 -9.82 7.23 8.05
CA CYS A 164 -10.44 7.78 6.85
C CYS A 164 -10.28 9.30 6.77
N PRO A 165 -10.45 9.91 5.59
CA PRO A 165 -10.43 11.36 5.41
C PRO A 165 -11.41 12.13 6.28
N SER A 166 -12.56 11.56 6.64
CA SER A 166 -13.51 12.15 7.59
C SER A 166 -12.96 12.35 9.00
N GLN A 167 -11.83 11.73 9.30
CA GLN A 167 -11.15 11.75 10.59
C GLN A 167 -9.93 12.67 10.59
N GLN A 168 -9.67 13.34 9.47
CA GLN A 168 -8.55 14.24 9.26
C GLN A 168 -8.45 15.36 10.31
N ASN A 169 -9.57 15.85 10.79
CA ASN A 169 -9.58 16.93 11.78
C ASN A 169 -8.78 16.60 13.05
N THR A 170 -8.79 15.35 13.47
CA THR A 170 -8.00 14.91 14.64
C THR A 170 -6.51 14.93 14.33
N LEU A 171 -6.13 14.52 13.14
CA LEU A 171 -4.74 14.42 12.71
C LEU A 171 -4.18 15.81 12.33
N LEU A 172 -4.96 16.69 11.70
CA LEU A 172 -4.57 18.06 11.41
C LEU A 172 -4.23 18.85 12.67
N GLN A 173 -4.83 18.51 13.82
CA GLN A 173 -4.50 19.11 15.09
C GLN A 173 -3.13 18.69 15.65
N LEU A 174 -2.53 17.62 15.10
CA LEU A 174 -1.28 17.07 15.60
C LEU A 174 -0.04 17.68 14.94
N ASP A 175 -0.22 18.51 13.92
CA ASP A 175 0.89 19.16 13.16
C ASP A 175 1.97 18.17 12.65
N ILE A 176 1.54 16.96 12.31
CA ILE A 176 2.44 15.84 11.99
C ILE A 176 2.72 15.68 10.49
N TRP A 177 2.03 16.44 9.64
CA TRP A 177 2.06 16.30 8.19
C TRP A 177 3.38 16.65 7.54
N ASN A 178 4.28 17.27 8.30
CA ASN A 178 5.53 17.77 7.77
C ASN A 178 6.69 16.81 7.97
N LYS A 179 6.46 15.68 8.63
CA LYS A 179 7.50 14.68 8.91
C LYS A 179 6.97 13.26 8.78
N PRO A 180 7.83 12.30 8.46
CA PRO A 180 7.48 10.89 8.48
C PRO A 180 6.95 10.43 9.84
N PHE A 181 5.99 9.50 9.84
CA PHE A 181 5.41 8.92 11.06
C PHE A 181 5.04 7.46 10.88
N ILE A 182 4.94 6.73 11.98
CA ILE A 182 4.65 5.29 11.99
C ILE A 182 3.13 5.06 11.90
N VAL A 183 2.76 4.02 11.19
CA VAL A 183 1.40 3.46 11.15
C VAL A 183 1.46 1.95 11.31
N GLU A 184 0.34 1.33 11.59
CA GLU A 184 0.25 -0.13 11.61
C GLU A 184 0.11 -0.69 10.20
N PHE A 185 -0.76 -0.10 9.41
CA PHE A 185 -1.02 -0.49 8.03
C PHE A 185 -1.11 0.74 7.14
N PRO A 186 -0.19 0.93 6.19
CA PRO A 186 -0.33 1.99 5.20
C PRO A 186 -1.49 1.69 4.25
N MET A 187 -1.94 2.71 3.52
CA MET A 187 -2.94 2.53 2.47
C MET A 187 -2.39 1.62 1.37
N TRP A 188 -3.16 0.60 0.98
CA TRP A 188 -2.71 -0.46 0.05
C TRP A 188 -2.53 -0.03 -1.41
N ALA A 189 -2.95 1.16 -1.74
CA ALA A 189 -3.00 1.65 -3.12
C ALA A 189 -1.62 1.87 -3.74
N SER A 190 -0.69 2.36 -2.92
CA SER A 190 0.69 2.65 -3.34
C SER A 190 1.59 2.50 -2.13
N VAL A 191 2.55 1.60 -2.20
CA VAL A 191 3.46 1.31 -1.08
C VAL A 191 4.86 0.97 -1.59
N GLY A 192 5.86 1.28 -0.77
CA GLY A 192 7.18 0.69 -0.92
C GLY A 192 7.34 -0.49 0.02
N ILE A 193 8.02 -1.54 -0.44
CA ILE A 193 8.28 -2.75 0.32
C ILE A 193 9.79 -3.02 0.32
N ASN A 194 10.33 -3.27 1.49
CA ASN A 194 11.74 -3.61 1.67
C ASN A 194 11.99 -5.07 1.29
N VAL A 195 12.73 -5.29 0.20
CA VAL A 195 13.01 -6.62 -0.36
C VAL A 195 13.82 -7.48 0.60
N THR A 196 14.84 -6.89 1.24
CA THR A 196 15.68 -7.61 2.20
C THR A 196 14.84 -8.12 3.37
N LYS A 197 14.02 -7.23 3.94
CA LYS A 197 13.15 -7.58 5.08
C LYS A 197 12.03 -8.53 4.68
N TRP A 198 11.51 -8.43 3.46
CA TRP A 198 10.59 -9.42 2.92
C TRP A 198 11.19 -10.83 2.96
N ASN A 199 12.40 -11.00 2.42
CA ASN A 199 13.09 -12.30 2.39
C ASN A 199 13.37 -12.84 3.80
N GLU A 200 13.54 -11.97 4.79
CA GLU A 200 13.82 -12.37 6.18
C GLU A 200 12.56 -12.91 6.89
N VAL A 201 11.39 -12.27 6.69
CA VAL A 201 10.26 -12.49 7.61
C VAL A 201 8.92 -12.79 6.95
N ILE A 202 8.72 -12.46 5.66
CA ILE A 202 7.41 -12.64 5.04
C ILE A 202 7.19 -14.08 4.63
N LYS A 203 6.03 -14.59 5.03
CA LYS A 203 5.48 -15.88 4.59
C LYS A 203 4.22 -15.58 3.79
N PRO A 204 4.33 -15.46 2.47
CA PRO A 204 3.20 -15.13 1.63
C PRO A 204 2.15 -16.25 1.64
N THR A 205 0.91 -15.88 1.39
CA THR A 205 -0.21 -16.81 1.35
C THR A 205 -1.09 -16.54 0.12
N THR A 206 -1.75 -17.57 -0.36
CA THR A 206 -2.77 -17.48 -1.41
C THR A 206 -4.15 -17.10 -0.89
N GLU A 207 -4.32 -16.98 0.42
CA GLU A 207 -5.61 -16.72 1.06
C GLU A 207 -6.11 -15.30 0.86
N TYR A 208 -5.22 -14.34 0.59
CA TYR A 208 -5.58 -12.92 0.44
C TYR A 208 -5.37 -12.45 -0.99
N HIS A 209 -6.41 -12.48 -1.78
CA HIS A 209 -6.29 -12.09 -3.19
C HIS A 209 -6.13 -10.57 -3.35
N PHE A 210 -6.81 -9.76 -2.54
CA PHE A 210 -6.77 -8.31 -2.69
C PHE A 210 -6.78 -7.56 -1.34
N HIS A 211 -7.87 -7.61 -0.55
CA HIS A 211 -8.03 -6.69 0.57
C HIS A 211 -7.04 -6.86 1.71
N LEU A 212 -6.79 -8.07 2.13
CA LEU A 212 -5.98 -8.35 3.31
C LEU A 212 -4.49 -8.57 3.02
N TRP A 213 -4.08 -8.43 1.75
CA TRP A 213 -2.71 -8.72 1.36
C TRP A 213 -1.68 -7.82 2.06
N LEU A 214 -1.92 -6.51 2.09
CA LEU A 214 -1.01 -5.57 2.73
C LEU A 214 -1.13 -5.54 4.25
N PRO A 215 -2.34 -5.55 4.85
CA PRO A 215 -2.47 -5.75 6.28
C PRO A 215 -1.73 -6.98 6.79
N ASP A 216 -1.80 -8.11 6.11
CA ASP A 216 -1.08 -9.33 6.48
C ASP A 216 0.44 -9.15 6.45
N ILE A 217 0.96 -8.56 5.38
CA ILE A 217 2.39 -8.24 5.25
C ILE A 217 2.84 -7.27 6.34
N ALA A 218 2.06 -6.20 6.56
CA ALA A 218 2.35 -5.22 7.58
C ALA A 218 2.38 -5.83 8.99
N MET A 219 1.44 -6.74 9.29
CA MET A 219 1.45 -7.50 10.55
C MET A 219 2.73 -8.33 10.69
N GLN A 220 3.15 -9.04 9.63
CA GLN A 220 4.36 -9.84 9.68
C GLN A 220 5.60 -8.98 9.93
N PHE A 221 5.69 -7.81 9.27
CA PHE A 221 6.78 -6.87 9.50
C PHE A 221 6.76 -6.30 10.92
N ASN A 222 5.62 -5.82 11.38
CA ASN A 222 5.46 -5.28 12.73
C ASN A 222 5.82 -6.32 13.80
N TYR A 223 5.41 -7.58 13.58
CA TYR A 223 5.71 -8.68 14.49
C TYR A 223 7.21 -8.98 14.63
N ASN A 224 7.97 -8.67 13.57
CA ASN A 224 9.42 -8.85 13.53
C ASN A 224 10.18 -7.53 13.77
N ASN A 225 9.54 -6.53 14.36
CA ASN A 225 10.11 -5.21 14.67
C ASN A 225 10.56 -4.41 13.43
N TYR A 226 9.98 -4.68 12.26
CA TYR A 226 10.09 -3.85 11.07
C TYR A 226 8.76 -3.10 10.90
N GLY A 227 8.72 -1.84 11.26
CA GLY A 227 7.48 -1.05 11.22
C GLY A 227 7.04 -0.66 9.81
N CYS A 228 5.90 0.02 9.77
CA CYS A 228 5.39 0.70 8.60
C CYS A 228 5.52 2.21 8.79
N LEU A 229 6.08 2.91 7.80
CA LEU A 229 6.33 4.34 7.84
C LEU A 229 5.50 5.05 6.78
N ILE A 230 4.88 6.17 7.13
CA ILE A 230 4.27 7.08 6.14
C ILE A 230 5.23 8.21 5.81
N LEU A 231 5.35 8.49 4.52
CA LEU A 231 6.03 9.65 3.96
C LEU A 231 4.95 10.65 3.48
N PRO A 232 4.48 11.55 4.35
CA PRO A 232 3.29 12.37 4.07
C PRO A 232 3.54 13.48 3.06
N ASP A 233 4.79 13.79 2.77
CA ASP A 233 5.24 14.73 1.76
C ASP A 233 5.22 14.15 0.33
N LEU A 234 5.07 12.84 0.20
CA LEU A 234 5.00 12.14 -1.08
C LEU A 234 3.56 11.75 -1.40
N TYR A 235 3.04 12.36 -2.45
CA TYR A 235 1.66 12.18 -2.87
C TYR A 235 1.55 11.22 -4.04
N THR A 236 0.56 10.32 -3.95
CA THR A 236 0.10 9.47 -5.03
C THR A 236 -1.37 9.73 -5.30
N LEU A 237 -1.86 9.38 -6.46
CA LEU A 237 -3.25 9.55 -6.86
C LEU A 237 -3.89 8.20 -7.13
N ASN A 238 -5.03 7.95 -6.48
CA ASN A 238 -6.00 6.95 -6.88
C ASN A 238 -6.96 7.59 -7.88
N ASP A 239 -6.80 7.27 -9.15
CA ASP A 239 -7.53 7.93 -10.22
C ASP A 239 -8.77 7.15 -10.66
N GLN A 240 -9.85 7.30 -9.90
CA GLN A 240 -11.12 6.63 -10.20
C GLN A 240 -11.71 7.03 -11.56
N GLN A 241 -11.35 8.20 -12.10
CA GLN A 241 -11.82 8.63 -13.42
C GLN A 241 -11.21 7.80 -14.55
N LEU A 242 -10.06 7.17 -14.34
CA LEU A 242 -9.50 6.23 -15.30
C LEU A 242 -10.44 5.04 -15.52
N LYS A 243 -11.02 4.53 -14.46
CA LYS A 243 -11.99 3.42 -14.55
C LYS A 243 -13.17 3.79 -15.43
N VAL A 244 -13.73 4.98 -15.25
CA VAL A 244 -14.82 5.49 -16.08
C VAL A 244 -14.37 5.66 -17.53
N LYS A 245 -13.20 6.25 -17.77
CA LYS A 245 -12.65 6.50 -19.10
C LYS A 245 -12.43 5.24 -19.91
N TYR A 246 -11.97 4.16 -19.27
CA TYR A 246 -11.68 2.89 -19.93
C TYR A 246 -12.84 1.89 -19.82
N GLY A 247 -14.02 2.33 -19.39
CA GLY A 247 -15.21 1.46 -19.30
C GLY A 247 -15.06 0.32 -18.29
N ILE A 248 -14.16 0.49 -17.33
CA ILE A 248 -13.97 -0.49 -16.28
C ILE A 248 -15.11 -0.34 -15.29
N ASP A 249 -16.16 -1.08 -15.51
CA ASP A 249 -17.18 -1.25 -14.49
C ASP A 249 -16.56 -2.05 -13.33
N GLN A 250 -16.55 -1.45 -12.15
CA GLN A 250 -16.13 -2.17 -10.92
C GLN A 250 -17.00 -3.41 -10.70
N SER A 251 -18.22 -3.46 -11.28
CA SER A 251 -19.09 -4.63 -11.27
C SER A 251 -18.66 -5.71 -12.27
N SER A 252 -17.89 -5.36 -13.30
CA SER A 252 -17.49 -6.27 -14.38
C SER A 252 -16.06 -6.79 -14.25
N ALA A 253 -15.23 -6.21 -13.37
CA ALA A 253 -14.00 -6.88 -13.00
C ALA A 253 -14.36 -8.25 -12.44
N PRO A 254 -13.81 -9.38 -12.98
CA PRO A 254 -14.10 -10.69 -12.45
C PRO A 254 -13.88 -10.71 -10.94
N GLY A 255 -14.99 -10.72 -10.21
CA GLY A 255 -15.03 -10.67 -8.76
C GLY A 255 -15.23 -9.30 -8.12
N ALA A 256 -15.43 -8.21 -8.85
CA ALA A 256 -15.96 -6.98 -8.31
C ALA A 256 -17.49 -7.10 -8.23
N ARG A 257 -18.00 -7.64 -7.16
CA ARG A 257 -19.43 -7.60 -6.87
C ARG A 257 -19.75 -6.35 -6.06
N ARG A 258 -20.80 -5.65 -6.44
CA ARG A 258 -21.35 -4.52 -5.66
C ARG A 258 -22.11 -5.05 -4.45
N GLY A 259 -22.04 -4.32 -3.36
CA GLY A 259 -22.77 -4.61 -2.14
C GLY A 259 -21.91 -5.24 -1.05
N ASN A 260 -22.54 -5.72 0.00
CA ASN A 260 -21.87 -6.33 1.15
C ASN A 260 -20.99 -7.53 0.78
N ASP A 261 -21.26 -8.17 -0.37
CA ASP A 261 -20.46 -9.27 -0.89
C ASP A 261 -19.08 -8.84 -1.42
N TYR A 262 -18.86 -7.55 -1.62
CA TYR A 262 -17.55 -7.03 -2.08
C TYR A 262 -16.44 -7.26 -1.06
N HIS A 263 -16.79 -7.22 0.21
CA HIS A 263 -15.85 -7.45 1.31
C HIS A 263 -15.72 -8.92 1.71
N PHE A 264 -16.62 -9.76 1.24
CA PHE A 264 -16.75 -11.14 1.65
C PHE A 264 -16.67 -12.06 0.41
N GLY A 265 -15.82 -13.05 0.44
CA GLY A 265 -15.64 -14.01 -0.63
C GLY A 265 -14.21 -14.08 -1.13
N GLU A 266 -14.00 -14.31 -2.42
CA GLU A 266 -12.68 -14.55 -3.02
C GLU A 266 -11.61 -13.45 -2.79
N TYR A 267 -12.02 -12.25 -2.37
CA TYR A 267 -11.12 -11.09 -2.19
C TYR A 267 -10.60 -10.93 -0.77
N SER A 268 -11.40 -11.31 0.22
CA SER A 268 -11.11 -11.09 1.62
C SER A 268 -11.45 -12.35 2.39
N ASN A 269 -10.48 -13.19 2.62
CA ASN A 269 -10.65 -14.37 3.45
C ASN A 269 -10.47 -13.99 4.92
N PHE A 270 -11.57 -13.52 5.54
CA PHE A 270 -11.56 -13.12 6.95
C PHE A 270 -11.40 -14.31 7.91
N ASP A 271 -11.85 -15.48 7.51
CA ASP A 271 -11.65 -16.69 8.32
C ASP A 271 -10.17 -17.05 8.39
N ALA A 272 -9.46 -17.04 7.27
CA ALA A 272 -8.03 -17.22 7.23
C ALA A 272 -7.27 -16.12 8.01
N TRP A 273 -7.77 -14.89 7.98
CA TRP A 273 -7.22 -13.81 8.79
C TRP A 273 -7.37 -14.12 10.29
N GLN A 274 -8.57 -14.50 10.72
CA GLN A 274 -8.82 -14.84 12.11
C GLN A 274 -8.01 -16.07 12.57
N GLU A 275 -7.92 -17.09 11.73
CA GLU A 275 -7.09 -18.27 12.01
C GLU A 275 -5.62 -17.88 12.18
N ARG A 276 -5.09 -17.07 11.29
CA ARG A 276 -3.68 -16.66 11.30
C ARG A 276 -3.33 -15.71 12.45
N TRP A 277 -4.18 -14.69 12.69
CA TRP A 277 -3.90 -13.59 13.61
C TRP A 277 -4.70 -13.66 14.91
N GLY A 278 -5.73 -14.48 14.98
CA GLY A 278 -6.54 -14.72 16.18
C GLY A 278 -7.41 -13.53 16.60
N TRP A 279 -7.74 -12.61 15.66
CA TRP A 279 -8.63 -11.47 15.91
C TRP A 279 -9.38 -11.08 14.64
N TYR A 280 -10.53 -10.40 14.81
CA TYR A 280 -11.36 -9.99 13.71
C TYR A 280 -10.81 -8.74 13.05
N TYR A 281 -10.87 -8.73 11.71
CA TYR A 281 -10.62 -7.56 10.91
C TYR A 281 -11.98 -6.92 10.61
N GLU A 282 -12.26 -5.78 11.23
CA GLU A 282 -13.48 -5.02 11.00
C GLU A 282 -13.14 -3.67 10.38
N ASP A 283 -13.79 -3.33 9.29
CA ASP A 283 -13.80 -1.97 8.73
C ASP A 283 -14.66 -1.07 9.63
N ILE A 284 -14.17 -0.73 10.82
CA ILE A 284 -14.96 0.06 11.75
C ILE A 284 -14.64 1.54 11.58
N VAL A 285 -15.61 2.24 11.03
CA VAL A 285 -15.64 3.71 10.95
C VAL A 285 -16.04 4.35 12.28
N GLU A 286 -16.66 3.61 13.19
CA GLU A 286 -17.36 4.14 14.37
C GLU A 286 -16.46 4.56 15.55
N GLY A 287 -15.20 4.23 15.55
CA GLY A 287 -14.39 4.39 16.78
C GLY A 287 -13.69 5.70 16.99
N LEU A 288 -13.71 6.62 16.05
CA LEU A 288 -12.87 7.82 16.13
C LEU A 288 -13.51 9.01 16.84
N GLU A 289 -14.82 9.04 16.98
CA GLU A 289 -15.43 10.02 17.85
C GLU A 289 -15.00 9.83 19.31
N GLN A 290 -14.77 8.60 19.73
CA GLN A 290 -14.26 8.27 21.05
C GLN A 290 -12.76 8.62 21.22
N VAL A 291 -12.01 8.74 20.16
CA VAL A 291 -10.58 9.10 20.20
C VAL A 291 -10.37 10.60 20.22
N LYS A 292 -11.34 11.41 19.75
CA LYS A 292 -11.22 12.89 19.72
C LYS A 292 -10.86 13.49 21.08
N ASP A 293 -11.44 12.99 22.17
CA ASP A 293 -11.27 13.58 23.48
C ASP A 293 -10.07 13.00 24.27
N ASN A 294 -9.54 11.84 23.86
CA ASN A 294 -8.50 11.14 24.61
C ASN A 294 -7.33 10.64 23.74
N TYR A 295 -7.12 11.19 22.55
CA TYR A 295 -6.09 10.68 21.62
C TYR A 295 -4.67 10.70 22.22
N LYS A 296 -4.37 11.60 23.17
CA LYS A 296 -3.09 11.67 23.87
C LYS A 296 -2.77 10.45 24.73
N ASN A 297 -3.78 9.67 25.07
CA ASN A 297 -3.64 8.45 25.86
C ASN A 297 -3.80 7.18 24.99
N THR A 298 -3.68 7.32 23.68
CA THR A 298 -3.86 6.22 22.73
C THR A 298 -2.54 5.88 22.05
N LEU A 299 -2.42 4.67 21.53
CA LEU A 299 -1.31 4.26 20.68
C LEU A 299 -1.10 5.20 19.48
N ILE A 300 -2.17 5.84 18.99
CA ILE A 300 -2.08 6.84 17.93
C ILE A 300 -1.14 7.97 18.33
N TRP A 301 -1.26 8.48 19.55
CA TRP A 301 -0.35 9.50 20.04
C TRP A 301 1.09 9.04 20.08
N ASP A 302 1.33 7.83 20.54
CA ASP A 302 2.67 7.24 20.63
C ASP A 302 3.27 7.05 19.24
N TYR A 303 2.50 6.56 18.26
CA TYR A 303 2.93 6.41 16.88
C TYR A 303 3.32 7.74 16.24
N TYR A 304 2.53 8.78 16.43
CA TYR A 304 2.77 10.08 15.81
C TYR A 304 3.91 10.87 16.45
N HIS A 305 4.16 10.67 17.73
CA HIS A 305 5.23 11.35 18.45
C HIS A 305 6.51 10.51 18.54
N HIS A 306 6.49 9.28 18.04
CA HIS A 306 7.66 8.42 18.05
C HIS A 306 8.79 9.03 17.22
N ASP A 307 9.99 8.99 17.79
CA ASP A 307 11.23 9.36 17.09
C ASP A 307 11.63 8.21 16.15
N ILE A 308 11.35 8.38 14.86
CA ILE A 308 11.60 7.37 13.82
C ILE A 308 13.08 6.99 13.70
N SER A 309 14.02 7.85 14.16
CA SER A 309 15.44 7.52 14.18
C SER A 309 15.78 6.35 15.09
N LYS A 310 14.88 6.04 16.04
CA LYS A 310 14.99 4.89 16.95
C LYS A 310 14.42 3.60 16.35
N GLY A 311 14.01 3.63 15.08
CA GLY A 311 13.36 2.51 14.42
C GLY A 311 11.87 2.39 14.79
N PRO A 312 11.23 1.26 14.45
CA PRO A 312 9.82 1.01 14.73
C PRO A 312 9.47 1.04 16.21
N LEU A 313 8.23 1.37 16.51
CA LEU A 313 7.73 1.33 17.89
C LEU A 313 7.54 -0.14 18.31
N LYS A 314 8.18 -0.54 19.41
CA LYS A 314 8.10 -1.92 19.92
C LYS A 314 6.81 -2.27 20.66
N SER A 315 5.76 -1.47 20.51
CA SER A 315 4.47 -1.69 21.18
C SER A 315 3.78 -3.01 20.82
N TYR A 316 4.18 -3.61 19.69
CA TYR A 316 3.65 -4.90 19.24
C TYR A 316 4.04 -6.09 20.13
N GLU A 317 5.17 -6.04 20.81
CA GLU A 317 5.54 -7.10 21.77
C GLU A 317 4.49 -7.23 22.88
N THR A 318 3.94 -6.12 23.35
CA THR A 318 2.91 -6.11 24.39
C THR A 318 1.56 -6.64 23.88
N ILE A 319 1.22 -6.39 22.63
CA ILE A 319 -0.03 -6.87 22.01
C ILE A 319 0.03 -8.37 21.77
N CYS A 320 1.20 -8.89 21.45
CA CYS A 320 1.40 -10.26 21.04
C CYS A 320 1.78 -11.22 22.19
N THR A 321 2.45 -10.75 23.23
CA THR A 321 2.80 -11.57 24.40
C THR A 321 1.61 -11.96 25.26
N ASN A 322 0.51 -11.21 25.20
CA ASN A 322 -0.75 -11.58 25.86
C ASN A 322 -1.55 -12.66 25.10
N ARG A 323 -0.94 -13.32 24.11
CA ARG A 323 -1.55 -14.39 23.30
C ARG A 323 -1.08 -15.81 23.60
N ARG A 324 -0.20 -15.96 24.55
CA ARG A 324 0.26 -17.30 25.00
C ARG A 324 -0.47 -17.74 26.25
#